data_227c25ff009d4c17bb539e7ec8221fd5
#
_entry.id   227c25ff009d4c17bb539e7ec8221fd5
#
_cell.length_a   1.000
_cell.length_b   1.000
_cell.length_c   1.000
_cell.angle_alpha   90.00
_cell.angle_beta   90.00
_cell.angle_gamma   90.00
#
_symmetry.space_group_name_H-M   'P 1'
#
loop_
_entity.id
_entity.type
_entity.pdbx_description
1 polymer ?
#
loop_
_entity_poly.entity_id
_entity_poly.type
_entity_poly.pdbx_seq_one_letter_code
_entity_poly.pdbx_strand_id
1 'polypeptide(L)'
;MLGNTKGKMINQYVPDYVLYDLETTGTSSKYDEVIEISAVKVKNGVVTEEFSQLVNPGRPIPSAASAVNHITDDMVAFAPMFDSVLQQFLAFIGDDVLAGHNINRFDMKFLYRDCERYFGQTLTNDYIDTLKLARLCLPELSHHRLEDLAQYYGISTAGAHRALNDCRMNQQVFEKLAKELDGTTGRNIEIKNCPVCGQPLKKRNGRFGEFWGLSLIHI
;
A
#
# COMPACT_ATOMS: atom_id res chain seq x y z
N MET A 1 7.90 -11.65 7.65
CA MET A 1 7.29 -12.97 7.33
C MET A 1 6.07 -13.32 8.19
N LEU A 2 5.88 -14.56 8.60
CA LEU A 2 4.73 -14.93 9.44
C LEU A 2 5.13 -15.13 10.90
N GLY A 3 4.22 -14.76 11.81
CA GLY A 3 4.43 -14.89 13.27
C GLY A 3 3.14 -14.54 14.03
N ASN A 4 3.29 -14.26 15.32
CA ASN A 4 2.17 -14.01 16.22
C ASN A 4 1.88 -12.50 16.44
N THR A 5 2.73 -11.61 15.92
CA THR A 5 2.60 -10.17 16.11
C THR A 5 2.66 -9.47 14.76
N LYS A 6 1.68 -8.63 14.49
CA LYS A 6 1.62 -7.81 13.27
C LYS A 6 2.78 -6.83 13.20
N GLY A 7 3.32 -6.61 12.00
CA GLY A 7 4.29 -5.56 11.73
C GLY A 7 3.74 -4.16 12.04
N LYS A 8 4.63 -3.21 12.21
CA LYS A 8 4.30 -1.82 12.56
C LYS A 8 4.30 -0.95 11.32
N MET A 9 3.42 0.04 11.30
CA MET A 9 3.49 1.08 10.30
C MET A 9 4.60 2.07 10.66
N ILE A 10 5.52 2.27 9.73
CA ILE A 10 6.60 3.26 9.85
C ILE A 10 6.32 4.44 8.90
N ASN A 11 6.77 5.65 9.30
CA ASN A 11 6.52 6.89 8.57
C ASN A 11 7.87 7.54 8.17
N GLN A 12 8.71 6.74 7.53
CA GLN A 12 10.01 7.16 7.04
C GLN A 12 10.30 6.47 5.72
N TYR A 13 11.19 7.04 4.93
CA TYR A 13 11.71 6.37 3.75
C TYR A 13 12.71 5.28 4.17
N VAL A 14 12.70 4.17 3.44
CA VAL A 14 13.73 3.13 3.46
C VAL A 14 14.14 2.84 2.03
N PRO A 15 15.43 2.61 1.70
CA PRO A 15 15.90 2.40 0.33
C PRO A 15 15.59 1.00 -0.21
N ASP A 16 15.34 0.04 0.71
CA ASP A 16 15.05 -1.36 0.42
C ASP A 16 13.64 -1.69 0.91
N TYR A 17 12.74 -2.06 0.00
CA TYR A 17 11.35 -2.39 0.31
C TYR A 17 10.71 -3.22 -0.79
N VAL A 18 9.56 -3.80 -0.50
CA VAL A 18 8.65 -4.38 -1.49
C VAL A 18 7.39 -3.54 -1.54
N LEU A 19 7.11 -2.94 -2.68
CA LEU A 19 5.87 -2.22 -2.92
C LEU A 19 4.89 -3.15 -3.61
N TYR A 20 3.65 -3.25 -3.08
CA TYR A 20 2.64 -4.15 -3.59
C TYR A 20 1.27 -3.48 -3.66
N ASP A 21 0.40 -4.10 -4.44
CA ASP A 21 -0.97 -3.70 -4.65
C ASP A 21 -1.85 -4.94 -4.90
N LEU A 22 -3.13 -4.88 -4.49
CA LEU A 22 -4.11 -5.95 -4.64
C LEU A 22 -5.30 -5.49 -5.46
N GLU A 23 -5.72 -6.33 -6.41
CA GLU A 23 -7.06 -6.24 -6.97
C GLU A 23 -7.98 -7.27 -6.31
N THR A 24 -9.23 -6.89 -6.07
CA THR A 24 -10.16 -7.68 -5.28
C THR A 24 -11.56 -7.70 -5.89
N THR A 25 -12.40 -8.64 -5.47
CA THR A 25 -13.80 -8.71 -5.89
C THR A 25 -14.69 -7.62 -5.29
N GLY A 26 -14.13 -6.81 -4.36
CA GLY A 26 -14.81 -5.71 -3.70
C GLY A 26 -14.01 -5.16 -2.54
N THR A 27 -14.58 -4.23 -1.77
CA THR A 27 -13.83 -3.43 -0.78
C THR A 27 -13.79 -4.00 0.62
N SER A 28 -14.50 -5.08 0.89
CA SER A 28 -14.63 -5.65 2.23
C SER A 28 -13.67 -6.82 2.43
N SER A 29 -12.60 -6.63 3.20
CA SER A 29 -11.70 -7.72 3.56
C SER A 29 -12.37 -8.87 4.33
N LYS A 30 -13.63 -8.74 4.78
CA LYS A 30 -14.39 -9.81 5.41
C LYS A 30 -15.10 -10.71 4.40
N TYR A 31 -15.54 -10.15 3.27
CA TYR A 31 -16.45 -10.83 2.33
C TYR A 31 -15.87 -10.95 0.92
N ASP A 32 -14.89 -10.15 0.56
CA ASP A 32 -14.31 -10.12 -0.77
C ASP A 32 -12.98 -10.88 -0.83
N GLU A 33 -12.62 -11.33 -2.03
CA GLU A 33 -11.44 -12.15 -2.28
C GLU A 33 -10.45 -11.41 -3.18
N VAL A 34 -9.17 -11.73 -3.07
CA VAL A 34 -8.10 -11.23 -3.95
C VAL A 34 -8.22 -11.91 -5.32
N ILE A 35 -8.09 -11.14 -6.38
CA ILE A 35 -8.10 -11.61 -7.78
C ILE A 35 -6.83 -11.28 -8.57
N GLU A 36 -6.00 -10.36 -8.09
CA GLU A 36 -4.63 -10.12 -8.56
C GLU A 36 -3.79 -9.63 -7.38
N ILE A 37 -2.55 -10.04 -7.32
CA ILE A 37 -1.53 -9.49 -6.44
C ILE A 37 -0.29 -9.20 -7.25
N SER A 38 0.21 -7.98 -7.15
CA SER A 38 1.42 -7.55 -7.83
C SER A 38 2.36 -6.83 -6.87
N ALA A 39 3.65 -6.94 -7.13
CA ALA A 39 4.65 -6.27 -6.33
C ALA A 39 5.91 -5.96 -7.14
N VAL A 40 6.64 -4.95 -6.71
CA VAL A 40 8.00 -4.65 -7.15
C VAL A 40 8.93 -4.67 -5.95
N LYS A 41 10.04 -5.39 -6.06
CA LYS A 41 11.10 -5.37 -5.07
C LYS A 41 12.10 -4.28 -5.43
N VAL A 42 12.40 -3.44 -4.46
CA VAL A 42 13.27 -2.28 -4.63
C VAL A 42 14.49 -2.44 -3.74
N LYS A 43 15.67 -2.20 -4.30
CA LYS A 43 16.95 -2.15 -3.60
C LYS A 43 17.66 -0.86 -3.97
N ASN A 44 18.05 -0.10 -2.95
CA ASN A 44 18.66 1.22 -3.13
C ASN A 44 17.83 2.15 -4.04
N GLY A 45 16.49 2.14 -3.89
CA GLY A 45 15.58 2.96 -4.67
C GLY A 45 15.33 2.49 -6.12
N VAL A 46 15.92 1.35 -6.53
CA VAL A 46 15.80 0.80 -7.88
C VAL A 46 15.02 -0.51 -7.86
N VAL A 47 14.06 -0.66 -8.79
CA VAL A 47 13.32 -1.93 -8.97
C VAL A 47 14.28 -3.00 -9.47
N THR A 48 14.37 -4.12 -8.75
CA THR A 48 15.24 -5.26 -9.05
C THR A 48 14.47 -6.50 -9.48
N GLU A 49 13.26 -6.70 -8.95
CA GLU A 49 12.42 -7.86 -9.24
C GLU A 49 10.95 -7.45 -9.27
N GLU A 50 10.15 -8.20 -9.99
CA GLU A 50 8.70 -8.00 -10.08
C GLU A 50 7.98 -9.32 -9.81
N PHE A 51 6.81 -9.21 -9.17
CA PHE A 51 5.89 -10.30 -8.93
C PHE A 51 4.51 -9.86 -9.43
N SER A 52 3.82 -10.69 -10.20
CA SER A 52 2.44 -10.41 -10.60
C SER A 52 1.72 -11.73 -10.87
N GLN A 53 0.59 -11.94 -10.23
CA GLN A 53 -0.17 -13.16 -10.33
C GLN A 53 -1.67 -12.91 -10.25
N LEU A 54 -2.41 -13.36 -11.27
CA LEU A 54 -3.87 -13.49 -11.19
C LEU A 54 -4.23 -14.62 -10.24
N VAL A 55 -5.38 -14.49 -9.57
CA VAL A 55 -5.88 -15.40 -8.56
C VAL A 55 -7.31 -15.79 -8.89
N ASN A 56 -7.60 -17.09 -8.81
CA ASN A 56 -8.98 -17.58 -8.88
C ASN A 56 -9.67 -17.34 -7.52
N PRO A 57 -10.71 -16.50 -7.43
CA PRO A 57 -11.38 -16.24 -6.16
C PRO A 57 -12.32 -17.38 -5.71
N GLY A 58 -12.50 -18.42 -6.53
CA GLY A 58 -13.43 -19.52 -6.27
C GLY A 58 -14.91 -19.14 -6.35
N ARG A 59 -15.22 -17.95 -6.88
CA ARG A 59 -16.58 -17.40 -7.05
C ARG A 59 -16.60 -16.36 -8.18
N PRO A 60 -17.79 -16.05 -8.75
CA PRO A 60 -17.91 -15.00 -9.75
C PRO A 60 -17.42 -13.63 -9.27
N ILE A 61 -16.75 -12.89 -10.15
CA ILE A 61 -16.30 -11.51 -9.91
C ILE A 61 -17.49 -10.57 -10.17
N PRO A 62 -17.89 -9.74 -9.20
CA PRO A 62 -18.94 -8.76 -9.42
C PRO A 62 -18.60 -7.80 -10.57
N SER A 63 -19.59 -7.50 -11.42
CA SER A 63 -19.38 -6.60 -12.56
C SER A 63 -18.86 -5.20 -12.15
N ALA A 64 -19.22 -4.74 -10.97
CA ALA A 64 -18.71 -3.48 -10.42
C ALA A 64 -17.20 -3.53 -10.13
N ALA A 65 -16.66 -4.69 -9.72
CA ALA A 65 -15.21 -4.87 -9.54
C ALA A 65 -14.51 -4.93 -10.91
N SER A 66 -15.03 -5.75 -11.85
CA SER A 66 -14.49 -5.85 -13.21
C SER A 66 -14.53 -4.52 -13.97
N ALA A 67 -15.49 -3.65 -13.68
CA ALA A 67 -15.56 -2.30 -14.28
C ALA A 67 -14.41 -1.39 -13.81
N VAL A 68 -13.80 -1.67 -12.65
CA VAL A 68 -12.69 -0.89 -12.08
C VAL A 68 -11.34 -1.50 -12.48
N ASN A 69 -11.13 -2.79 -12.19
CA ASN A 69 -9.82 -3.44 -12.37
C ASN A 69 -9.66 -4.18 -13.71
N HIS A 70 -10.73 -4.25 -14.51
CA HIS A 70 -10.76 -4.92 -15.83
C HIS A 70 -10.42 -6.42 -15.79
N ILE A 71 -10.55 -7.07 -14.62
CA ILE A 71 -10.36 -8.51 -14.47
C ILE A 71 -11.73 -9.20 -14.57
N THR A 72 -11.82 -10.20 -15.43
CA THR A 72 -13.04 -10.96 -15.68
C THR A 72 -12.91 -12.42 -15.22
N ASP A 73 -14.04 -13.11 -15.07
CA ASP A 73 -14.06 -14.53 -14.66
C ASP A 73 -13.21 -15.41 -15.60
N ASP A 74 -13.25 -15.15 -16.91
CA ASP A 74 -12.47 -15.91 -17.89
C ASP A 74 -10.94 -15.75 -17.67
N MET A 75 -10.49 -14.59 -17.23
CA MET A 75 -9.08 -14.33 -16.98
C MET A 75 -8.54 -15.10 -15.77
N VAL A 76 -9.39 -15.37 -14.80
CA VAL A 76 -9.00 -16.04 -13.54
C VAL A 76 -9.44 -17.50 -13.49
N ALA A 77 -10.18 -18.00 -14.48
CA ALA A 77 -10.75 -19.35 -14.48
C ALA A 77 -9.72 -20.46 -14.23
N PHE A 78 -8.52 -20.31 -14.79
CA PHE A 78 -7.41 -21.25 -14.65
C PHE A 78 -6.26 -20.71 -13.79
N ALA A 79 -6.44 -19.57 -13.12
CA ALA A 79 -5.46 -19.03 -12.21
C ALA A 79 -5.38 -19.89 -10.91
N PRO A 80 -4.24 -19.92 -10.24
CA PRO A 80 -4.10 -20.62 -8.96
C PRO A 80 -4.99 -19.98 -7.89
N MET A 81 -5.31 -20.75 -6.85
CA MET A 81 -6.00 -20.26 -5.66
C MET A 81 -5.06 -19.38 -4.80
N PHE A 82 -5.65 -18.51 -4.00
CA PHE A 82 -4.87 -17.49 -3.28
C PHE A 82 -3.90 -18.06 -2.23
N ASP A 83 -4.19 -19.17 -1.59
CA ASP A 83 -3.29 -19.84 -0.65
C ASP A 83 -1.91 -20.15 -1.27
N SER A 84 -1.92 -20.72 -2.49
CA SER A 84 -0.69 -21.01 -3.25
C SER A 84 0.04 -19.73 -3.69
N VAL A 85 -0.70 -18.73 -4.17
CA VAL A 85 -0.12 -17.45 -4.60
C VAL A 85 0.42 -16.69 -3.41
N LEU A 86 -0.30 -16.67 -2.29
CA LEU A 86 0.14 -16.00 -1.07
C LEU A 86 1.44 -16.62 -0.53
N GLN A 87 1.59 -17.95 -0.59
CA GLN A 87 2.84 -18.61 -0.22
C GLN A 87 4.03 -18.12 -1.08
N GLN A 88 3.83 -18.00 -2.39
CA GLN A 88 4.87 -17.47 -3.31
C GLN A 88 5.17 -15.99 -3.02
N PHE A 89 4.13 -15.19 -2.78
CA PHE A 89 4.26 -13.79 -2.42
C PHE A 89 5.03 -13.63 -1.09
N LEU A 90 4.73 -14.43 -0.08
CA LEU A 90 5.46 -14.42 1.19
C LEU A 90 6.95 -14.77 1.00
N ALA A 91 7.27 -15.73 0.12
CA ALA A 91 8.65 -16.04 -0.23
C ALA A 91 9.33 -14.86 -0.96
N PHE A 92 8.59 -14.17 -1.86
CA PHE A 92 9.08 -13.01 -2.58
C PHE A 92 9.39 -11.83 -1.66
N ILE A 93 8.50 -11.49 -0.72
CA ILE A 93 8.71 -10.35 0.18
C ILE A 93 9.79 -10.61 1.24
N GLY A 94 9.96 -11.86 1.70
CA GLY A 94 10.88 -12.18 2.80
C GLY A 94 10.63 -11.30 4.03
N ASP A 95 11.68 -10.72 4.59
CA ASP A 95 11.63 -9.82 5.75
C ASP A 95 11.68 -8.33 5.34
N ASP A 96 11.60 -8.02 4.05
CA ASP A 96 11.63 -6.65 3.56
C ASP A 96 10.45 -5.82 4.12
N VAL A 97 10.65 -4.51 4.25
CA VAL A 97 9.59 -3.55 4.58
C VAL A 97 8.59 -3.51 3.42
N LEU A 98 7.30 -3.55 3.74
CA LEU A 98 6.25 -3.44 2.73
C LEU A 98 5.88 -1.98 2.50
N ALA A 99 5.53 -1.63 1.26
CA ALA A 99 5.02 -0.31 0.93
C ALA A 99 3.80 -0.43 0.01
N GLY A 100 2.95 0.60 -0.01
CA GLY A 100 1.83 0.67 -0.92
C GLY A 100 0.92 1.86 -0.64
N HIS A 101 -0.01 2.15 -1.54
CA HIS A 101 -0.88 3.32 -1.45
C HIS A 101 -2.18 3.00 -0.72
N ASN A 102 -2.39 3.60 0.46
CA ASN A 102 -3.55 3.31 1.32
C ASN A 102 -3.60 1.87 1.88
N ILE A 103 -2.47 1.16 1.86
CA ILE A 103 -2.42 -0.26 2.22
C ILE A 103 -2.87 -0.54 3.65
N ASN A 104 -2.64 0.38 4.58
CA ASN A 104 -3.06 0.24 5.97
C ASN A 104 -4.60 0.08 6.12
N ARG A 105 -5.37 0.70 5.24
CA ARG A 105 -6.83 0.64 5.31
C ARG A 105 -7.43 -0.44 4.42
N PHE A 106 -6.70 -0.91 3.44
CA PHE A 106 -7.19 -1.84 2.44
C PHE A 106 -6.33 -3.11 2.38
N ASP A 107 -5.25 -3.14 1.64
CA ASP A 107 -4.49 -4.34 1.28
C ASP A 107 -3.98 -5.15 2.48
N MET A 108 -3.44 -4.48 3.50
CA MET A 108 -2.97 -5.15 4.73
C MET A 108 -4.07 -5.93 5.44
N LYS A 109 -5.34 -5.52 5.32
CA LYS A 109 -6.46 -6.24 5.94
C LYS A 109 -6.74 -7.57 5.26
N PHE A 110 -6.62 -7.61 3.92
CA PHE A 110 -6.72 -8.86 3.15
C PHE A 110 -5.54 -9.77 3.50
N LEU A 111 -4.31 -9.27 3.46
CA LEU A 111 -3.14 -10.08 3.79
C LEU A 111 -3.19 -10.63 5.22
N TYR A 112 -3.57 -9.82 6.21
CA TYR A 112 -3.71 -10.30 7.59
C TYR A 112 -4.77 -11.39 7.72
N ARG A 113 -5.95 -11.20 7.11
CA ARG A 113 -7.03 -12.21 7.10
C ARG A 113 -6.54 -13.50 6.47
N ASP A 114 -5.90 -13.42 5.32
CA ASP A 114 -5.58 -14.61 4.53
C ASP A 114 -4.34 -15.33 5.07
N CYS A 115 -3.38 -14.63 5.64
CA CYS A 115 -2.29 -15.25 6.41
C CYS A 115 -2.82 -16.03 7.61
N GLU A 116 -3.77 -15.46 8.37
CA GLU A 116 -4.43 -16.15 9.48
C GLU A 116 -5.25 -17.33 9.00
N ARG A 117 -6.05 -17.15 7.93
CA ARG A 117 -6.94 -18.17 7.36
C ARG A 117 -6.18 -19.38 6.83
N TYR A 118 -5.08 -19.17 6.11
CA TYR A 118 -4.37 -20.24 5.42
C TYR A 118 -3.20 -20.81 6.22
N PHE A 119 -2.58 -20.02 7.08
CA PHE A 119 -1.34 -20.40 7.78
C PHE A 119 -1.44 -20.33 9.31
N GLY A 120 -2.56 -19.84 9.87
CA GLY A 120 -2.73 -19.68 11.32
C GLY A 120 -1.79 -18.67 11.95
N GLN A 121 -1.20 -17.79 11.17
CA GLN A 121 -0.22 -16.80 11.59
C GLN A 121 -0.49 -15.46 10.91
N THR A 122 0.07 -14.38 11.45
CA THR A 122 -0.07 -13.05 10.85
C THR A 122 1.23 -12.58 10.20
N LEU A 123 1.11 -11.61 9.29
CA LEU A 123 2.25 -10.98 8.63
C LEU A 123 3.00 -10.07 9.62
N THR A 124 4.32 -10.25 9.72
CA THR A 124 5.17 -9.53 10.70
C THR A 124 5.97 -8.38 10.09
N ASN A 125 5.99 -8.26 8.76
CA ASN A 125 6.71 -7.21 8.06
C ASN A 125 6.22 -5.82 8.48
N ASP A 126 7.13 -4.92 8.82
CA ASP A 126 6.82 -3.50 8.97
C ASP A 126 6.38 -2.92 7.62
N TYR A 127 5.59 -1.85 7.62
CA TYR A 127 5.05 -1.33 6.38
C TYR A 127 4.92 0.19 6.35
N ILE A 128 4.91 0.74 5.14
CA ILE A 128 4.80 2.16 4.82
C ILE A 128 3.53 2.39 4.00
N ASP A 129 2.68 3.31 4.44
CA ASP A 129 1.51 3.76 3.69
C ASP A 129 1.83 5.07 2.96
N THR A 130 2.06 4.98 1.64
CA THR A 130 2.48 6.13 0.82
C THR A 130 1.41 7.23 0.74
N LEU A 131 0.12 6.90 0.88
CA LEU A 131 -0.95 7.91 1.00
C LEU A 131 -0.78 8.76 2.26
N LYS A 132 -0.37 8.13 3.38
CA LYS A 132 -0.14 8.89 4.63
C LYS A 132 1.08 9.78 4.51
N LEU A 133 2.16 9.28 3.93
CA LEU A 133 3.35 10.10 3.66
C LEU A 133 3.03 11.25 2.71
N ALA A 134 2.32 11.00 1.61
CA ALA A 134 1.92 12.04 0.68
C ALA A 134 1.12 13.17 1.35
N ARG A 135 0.19 12.83 2.26
CA ARG A 135 -0.58 13.81 3.03
C ARG A 135 0.27 14.64 4.00
N LEU A 136 1.40 14.11 4.43
CA LEU A 136 2.36 14.85 5.26
C LEU A 136 3.25 15.76 4.41
N CYS A 137 3.76 15.22 3.30
CA CYS A 137 4.69 15.92 2.42
C CYS A 137 4.01 17.02 1.59
N LEU A 138 2.77 16.79 1.18
CA LEU A 138 2.03 17.63 0.23
C LEU A 138 0.67 18.08 0.81
N PRO A 139 0.63 18.75 1.97
CA PRO A 139 -0.62 19.10 2.64
C PRO A 139 -1.49 20.06 1.84
N GLU A 140 -0.92 20.78 0.87
CA GLU A 140 -1.58 21.74 -0.01
C GLU A 140 -2.40 21.06 -1.13
N LEU A 141 -2.14 19.80 -1.44
CA LEU A 141 -2.93 19.09 -2.45
C LEU A 141 -4.33 18.78 -1.92
N SER A 142 -5.35 19.04 -2.73
CA SER A 142 -6.76 18.72 -2.39
C SER A 142 -7.03 17.23 -2.40
N HIS A 143 -6.36 16.48 -3.25
CA HIS A 143 -6.48 15.04 -3.41
C HIS A 143 -5.10 14.38 -3.40
N HIS A 144 -5.04 13.14 -2.92
CA HIS A 144 -3.81 12.37 -2.79
C HIS A 144 -4.02 10.93 -3.30
N ARG A 145 -4.89 10.74 -4.30
CA ARG A 145 -4.96 9.43 -4.99
C ARG A 145 -3.64 9.20 -5.72
N LEU A 146 -3.32 7.97 -5.98
CA LEU A 146 -2.05 7.62 -6.63
C LEU A 146 -1.86 8.37 -7.97
N GLU A 147 -2.92 8.46 -8.77
CA GLU A 147 -2.92 9.21 -10.04
C GLU A 147 -2.71 10.71 -9.84
N ASP A 148 -3.33 11.32 -8.81
CA ASP A 148 -3.15 12.75 -8.50
C ASP A 148 -1.68 13.05 -8.16
N LEU A 149 -1.03 12.14 -7.39
CA LEU A 149 0.38 12.24 -7.05
C LEU A 149 1.29 12.00 -8.24
N ALA A 150 0.98 11.01 -9.07
CA ALA A 150 1.70 10.74 -10.30
C ALA A 150 1.66 11.97 -11.22
N GLN A 151 0.49 12.56 -11.43
CA GLN A 151 0.34 13.78 -12.21
C GLN A 151 1.13 14.96 -11.61
N TYR A 152 1.08 15.14 -10.28
CA TYR A 152 1.83 16.18 -9.59
C TYR A 152 3.34 16.07 -9.83
N TYR A 153 3.87 14.84 -9.85
CA TYR A 153 5.29 14.58 -10.09
C TYR A 153 5.68 14.37 -11.56
N GLY A 154 4.74 14.51 -12.50
CA GLY A 154 4.97 14.28 -13.93
C GLY A 154 5.26 12.82 -14.29
N ILE A 155 4.71 11.88 -13.52
CA ILE A 155 4.83 10.42 -13.74
C ILE A 155 3.66 9.99 -14.64
N SER A 156 3.94 9.12 -15.61
CA SER A 156 2.90 8.58 -16.51
C SER A 156 1.88 7.74 -15.76
N THR A 157 0.59 7.96 -16.03
CA THR A 157 -0.52 7.16 -15.52
C THR A 157 -1.04 6.15 -16.55
N ALA A 158 -0.34 5.96 -17.66
CA ALA A 158 -0.71 4.99 -18.68
C ALA A 158 -0.72 3.57 -18.11
N GLY A 159 -1.85 2.87 -18.26
CA GLY A 159 -2.04 1.52 -17.76
C GLY A 159 -2.40 1.43 -16.27
N ALA A 160 -2.82 2.51 -15.63
CA ALA A 160 -3.43 2.49 -14.30
C ALA A 160 -4.60 1.47 -14.21
N HIS A 161 -4.93 1.06 -12.99
CA HIS A 161 -5.92 0.01 -12.66
C HIS A 161 -5.50 -1.40 -13.08
N ARG A 162 -4.21 -1.65 -13.10
CA ARG A 162 -3.59 -2.98 -13.13
C ARG A 162 -2.50 -2.98 -12.07
N ALA A 163 -2.62 -3.88 -11.11
CA ALA A 163 -1.82 -3.87 -9.90
C ALA A 163 -0.30 -3.69 -10.13
N LEU A 164 0.28 -4.32 -11.16
CA LEU A 164 1.71 -4.16 -11.44
C LEU A 164 2.08 -2.75 -11.93
N ASN A 165 1.23 -2.13 -12.77
CA ASN A 165 1.46 -0.77 -13.23
C ASN A 165 1.29 0.24 -12.09
N ASP A 166 0.32 -0.01 -11.20
CA ASP A 166 0.11 0.80 -10.00
C ASP A 166 1.28 0.67 -9.02
N CYS A 167 1.85 -0.53 -8.88
CA CYS A 167 3.10 -0.73 -8.15
C CYS A 167 4.26 0.09 -8.73
N ARG A 168 4.49 0.04 -10.05
CA ARG A 168 5.56 0.80 -10.71
C ARG A 168 5.36 2.32 -10.61
N MET A 169 4.13 2.79 -10.75
CA MET A 169 3.75 4.20 -10.59
C MET A 169 3.96 4.65 -9.14
N ASN A 170 3.49 3.87 -8.18
CA ASN A 170 3.62 4.18 -6.77
C ASN A 170 5.09 4.14 -6.30
N GLN A 171 5.92 3.24 -6.85
CA GLN A 171 7.35 3.22 -6.58
C GLN A 171 7.99 4.56 -6.97
N GLN A 172 7.71 5.07 -8.16
CA GLN A 172 8.23 6.36 -8.60
C GLN A 172 7.71 7.52 -7.73
N VAL A 173 6.43 7.49 -7.34
CA VAL A 173 5.84 8.46 -6.41
C VAL A 173 6.55 8.40 -5.06
N PHE A 174 6.81 7.20 -4.53
CA PHE A 174 7.47 7.04 -3.23
C PHE A 174 8.91 7.58 -3.24
N GLU A 175 9.68 7.35 -4.32
CA GLU A 175 11.01 7.95 -4.48
C GLU A 175 10.99 9.49 -4.57
N LYS A 176 9.92 10.07 -5.10
CA LYS A 176 9.75 11.53 -5.08
C LYS A 176 9.38 12.03 -3.68
N LEU A 177 8.49 11.33 -2.97
CA LEU A 177 8.14 11.64 -1.58
C LEU A 177 9.37 11.54 -0.64
N ALA A 178 10.28 10.59 -0.88
CA ALA A 178 11.53 10.47 -0.14
C ALA A 178 12.35 11.77 -0.16
N LYS A 179 12.43 12.43 -1.33
CA LYS A 179 13.13 13.72 -1.48
C LYS A 179 12.46 14.84 -0.71
N GLU A 180 11.12 14.84 -0.61
CA GLU A 180 10.40 15.78 0.23
C GLU A 180 10.74 15.55 1.71
N LEU A 181 10.80 14.30 2.16
CA LEU A 181 11.13 13.92 3.54
C LEU A 181 12.56 14.33 3.93
N ASP A 182 13.52 14.18 3.02
CA ASP A 182 14.91 14.54 3.25
C ASP A 182 15.16 16.05 3.19
N GLY A 183 14.12 16.84 2.89
CA GLY A 183 14.24 18.28 2.74
C GLY A 183 15.04 18.72 1.52
N THR A 184 15.38 17.82 0.59
CA THR A 184 16.14 18.14 -0.63
C THR A 184 15.36 19.04 -1.59
N THR A 185 14.04 19.12 -1.43
CA THR A 185 13.14 20.04 -2.14
C THR A 185 12.95 21.37 -1.44
N GLY A 186 13.68 21.62 -0.34
CA GLY A 186 13.58 22.84 0.47
C GLY A 186 12.39 22.82 1.46
N ARG A 187 11.69 21.72 1.59
CA ARG A 187 10.61 21.54 2.58
C ARG A 187 11.15 20.83 3.80
N ASN A 188 11.12 21.52 4.94
CA ASN A 188 11.47 20.91 6.23
C ASN A 188 10.21 20.26 6.84
N ILE A 189 10.02 18.95 6.61
CA ILE A 189 8.85 18.23 7.09
C ILE A 189 9.20 17.55 8.40
N GLU A 190 8.68 18.10 9.49
CA GLU A 190 8.79 17.48 10.80
C GLU A 190 7.68 16.43 10.96
N ILE A 191 8.05 15.15 11.01
CA ILE A 191 7.10 14.06 11.25
C ILE A 191 7.10 13.73 12.74
N LYS A 192 5.99 14.02 13.42
CA LYS A 192 5.74 13.57 14.80
C LYS A 192 4.69 12.46 14.80
N ASN A 193 4.97 11.39 15.50
CA ASN A 193 4.04 10.29 15.67
C ASN A 193 3.33 10.38 17.02
N CYS A 194 2.08 9.97 17.06
CA CYS A 194 1.34 9.82 18.31
C CYS A 194 2.01 8.75 19.19
N PRO A 195 2.38 9.07 20.44
CA PRO A 195 3.06 8.11 21.32
C PRO A 195 2.15 6.93 21.73
N VAL A 196 0.84 7.06 21.56
CA VAL A 196 -0.13 6.02 21.93
C VAL A 196 -0.38 5.03 20.80
N CYS A 197 -0.57 5.53 19.55
CA CYS A 197 -0.98 4.69 18.42
C CYS A 197 0.01 4.70 17.23
N GLY A 198 1.14 5.40 17.33
CA GLY A 198 2.14 5.49 16.26
C GLY A 198 1.68 6.25 15.00
N GLN A 199 0.44 6.76 14.95
CA GLN A 199 -0.05 7.48 13.79
C GLN A 199 0.61 8.85 13.67
N PRO A 200 0.85 9.34 12.42
CA PRO A 200 1.43 10.66 12.22
C PRO A 200 0.48 11.75 12.73
N LEU A 201 1.04 12.69 13.45
CA LEU A 201 0.37 13.89 13.92
C LEU A 201 0.44 14.96 12.82
N LYS A 202 -0.60 15.78 12.70
CA LYS A 202 -0.61 16.98 11.87
C LYS A 202 -0.52 18.21 12.73
N LYS A 203 0.27 19.18 12.29
CA LYS A 203 0.29 20.52 12.87
C LYS A 203 -1.05 21.21 12.58
N ARG A 204 -1.70 21.75 13.58
CA ARG A 204 -3.00 22.40 13.50
C ARG A 204 -2.95 23.74 14.22
N ASN A 205 -3.73 24.69 13.73
CA ASN A 205 -3.96 25.96 14.41
C ASN A 205 -5.21 25.87 15.27
N GLY A 206 -5.06 26.07 16.56
CA GLY A 206 -6.17 26.13 17.52
C GLY A 206 -6.30 27.51 18.15
N ARG A 207 -7.32 27.71 19.01
CA ARG A 207 -7.59 28.97 19.70
C ARG A 207 -6.39 29.48 20.52
N PHE A 208 -5.51 28.60 20.98
CA PHE A 208 -4.35 28.91 21.82
C PHE A 208 -3.00 28.76 21.12
N GLY A 209 -3.00 28.71 19.79
CA GLY A 209 -1.80 28.55 18.96
C GLY A 209 -1.71 27.22 18.24
N GLU A 210 -0.55 26.94 17.70
CA GLU A 210 -0.28 25.70 16.95
C GLU A 210 -0.15 24.49 17.88
N PHE A 211 -0.73 23.36 17.50
CA PHE A 211 -0.59 22.10 18.21
C PHE A 211 -0.52 20.90 17.25
N TRP A 212 0.03 19.81 17.73
CA TRP A 212 0.07 18.54 17.00
C TRP A 212 -1.14 17.69 17.36
N GLY A 213 -1.96 17.34 16.39
CA GLY A 213 -3.16 16.53 16.58
C GLY A 213 -3.28 15.40 15.57
N LEU A 214 -4.00 14.34 15.95
CA LEU A 214 -4.35 13.25 15.03
C LEU A 214 -5.29 13.75 13.92
N SER A 215 -5.13 13.19 12.72
CA SER A 215 -5.93 13.53 11.53
C SER A 215 -7.38 13.02 11.62
N LEU A 216 -7.61 11.99 12.42
CA LEU A 216 -8.94 11.36 12.60
C LEU A 216 -9.22 11.23 14.10
N ILE A 217 -10.48 11.41 14.45
CA ILE A 217 -11.00 11.15 15.80
C ILE A 217 -10.90 9.63 16.03
N HIS A 218 -10.15 9.23 17.05
CA HIS A 218 -10.30 7.89 17.61
C HIS A 218 -11.62 7.88 18.39
N ILE A 219 -12.61 7.29 17.78
CA ILE A 219 -13.82 6.86 18.48
C ILE A 219 -13.62 5.41 18.86
#